data_af789b41ab19ce1749f2db117fce5734
#
_entry.id   af789b41ab19ce1749f2db117fce5734
#
_cell.length_a   1.000
_cell.length_b   1.000
_cell.length_c   1.000
_cell.angle_alpha   90.00
_cell.angle_beta   90.00
_cell.angle_gamma   90.00
#
_symmetry.space_group_name_H-M   'P 1'
#
loop_
_entity.id
_entity.type
_entity.pdbx_description
1 polymer ?
#
loop_
_entity_poly.entity_id
_entity_poly.type
_entity_poly.pdbx_seq_one_letter_code
_entity_poly.pdbx_strand_id
1 'polypeptide(L)'
;MRWYKVKLVTLQMMFSNDTANIVIDDNSSPYIAAMPGAANSCLNLIATSVRHINMSYQLEQDGTKIGIQRYDFNELASDFYSFDDSEIYFEDEYGNYGKASNYNIENNSILLIDGSIKGKWTVHYNAYPDEITENTKDNYELPLQPEVAVLLPFYIASMLYLDDDISASAVYWNRFAALLEEAKETAKKLKRTGHDEFINTKGWY
;
A
#
# COMPACT_ATOMS: atom_id res chain seq x y z
N MET A 1 12.19 -2.39 4.09
CA MET A 1 13.48 -2.25 3.32
C MET A 1 13.74 -0.77 3.10
N ARG A 2 15.00 -0.30 3.21
CA ARG A 2 15.35 1.11 2.97
C ARG A 2 15.53 1.38 1.49
N TRP A 3 15.24 2.61 1.06
CA TRP A 3 15.39 3.04 -0.33
C TRP A 3 16.82 2.86 -0.86
N TYR A 4 17.83 3.18 -0.05
CA TYR A 4 19.22 2.88 -0.38
C TYR A 4 19.47 1.43 -0.79
N LYS A 5 18.88 0.48 -0.04
CA LYS A 5 19.06 -0.95 -0.32
C LYS A 5 18.41 -1.36 -1.63
N VAL A 6 17.26 -0.78 -1.98
CA VAL A 6 16.62 -1.02 -3.28
C VAL A 6 17.52 -0.54 -4.41
N LYS A 7 18.01 0.71 -4.33
CA LYS A 7 18.93 1.27 -5.32
C LYS A 7 20.19 0.42 -5.48
N LEU A 8 20.82 0.06 -4.37
CA LEU A 8 22.04 -0.75 -4.37
C LEU A 8 21.83 -2.11 -5.05
N VAL A 9 20.77 -2.84 -4.66
CA VAL A 9 20.51 -4.16 -5.24
C VAL A 9 20.17 -4.06 -6.72
N THR A 10 19.40 -3.05 -7.12
CA THR A 10 19.08 -2.81 -8.54
C THR A 10 20.36 -2.59 -9.36
N LEU A 11 21.28 -1.73 -8.89
CA LEU A 11 22.54 -1.47 -9.59
C LEU A 11 23.45 -2.69 -9.62
N GLN A 12 23.52 -3.47 -8.53
CA GLN A 12 24.28 -4.73 -8.50
C GLN A 12 23.75 -5.72 -9.55
N MET A 13 22.44 -5.81 -9.72
CA MET A 13 21.81 -6.67 -10.72
C MET A 13 22.08 -6.19 -12.15
N MET A 14 22.00 -4.87 -12.38
CA MET A 14 22.18 -4.27 -13.71
C MET A 14 23.64 -4.28 -14.19
N PHE A 15 24.58 -3.96 -13.32
CA PHE A 15 25.97 -3.77 -13.68
C PHE A 15 26.91 -4.88 -13.21
N SER A 16 26.37 -5.99 -12.67
CA SER A 16 27.14 -7.09 -12.09
C SER A 16 28.21 -6.60 -11.10
N ASN A 17 27.86 -5.57 -10.33
CA ASN A 17 28.80 -4.89 -9.45
C ASN A 17 28.64 -5.39 -8.01
N ASP A 18 29.65 -6.08 -7.50
CA ASP A 18 29.67 -6.63 -6.14
C ASP A 18 30.10 -5.61 -5.06
N THR A 19 30.11 -4.31 -5.39
CA THR A 19 30.48 -3.29 -4.40
C THR A 19 29.38 -3.12 -3.34
N ALA A 20 29.82 -2.91 -2.09
CA ALA A 20 28.93 -2.66 -0.97
C ALA A 20 28.29 -1.26 -0.96
N ASN A 21 28.74 -0.38 -1.86
CA ASN A 21 28.31 1.01 -1.95
C ASN A 21 27.84 1.36 -3.37
N ILE A 22 26.90 2.30 -3.45
CA ILE A 22 26.47 2.87 -4.72
C ILE A 22 27.61 3.72 -5.26
N VAL A 23 28.09 3.37 -6.45
CA VAL A 23 29.03 4.19 -7.22
C VAL A 23 28.21 4.99 -8.23
N ILE A 24 28.30 6.31 -8.15
CA ILE A 24 27.63 7.22 -9.09
C ILE A 24 28.70 7.64 -10.11
N ASP A 25 28.54 7.19 -11.33
CA ASP A 25 29.37 7.54 -12.48
C ASP A 25 28.48 7.92 -13.69
N ASP A 26 29.08 8.25 -14.81
CA ASP A 26 28.35 8.65 -16.01
C ASP A 26 27.45 7.53 -16.54
N ASN A 27 27.76 6.26 -16.25
CA ASN A 27 26.98 5.12 -16.71
C ASN A 27 25.77 4.85 -15.78
N SER A 28 25.95 4.98 -14.47
CA SER A 28 24.91 4.68 -13.48
C SER A 28 23.96 5.85 -13.19
N SER A 29 24.43 7.09 -13.39
CA SER A 29 23.68 8.31 -13.06
C SER A 29 22.30 8.41 -13.74
N PRO A 30 22.13 8.14 -15.05
CA PRO A 30 20.81 8.20 -15.70
C PRO A 30 19.83 7.19 -15.12
N TYR A 31 20.31 5.98 -14.80
CA TYR A 31 19.48 4.94 -14.21
C TYR A 31 19.02 5.30 -12.80
N ILE A 32 19.94 5.86 -11.98
CA ILE A 32 19.62 6.31 -10.62
C ILE A 32 18.53 7.39 -10.65
N ALA A 33 18.61 8.33 -11.58
CA ALA A 33 17.64 9.40 -11.76
C ALA A 33 16.24 8.87 -12.18
N ALA A 34 16.20 7.80 -12.96
CA ALA A 34 14.96 7.18 -13.43
C ALA A 34 14.32 6.18 -12.41
N MET A 35 15.11 5.71 -11.43
CA MET A 35 14.63 4.73 -10.43
C MET A 35 13.35 5.15 -9.67
N PRO A 36 13.18 6.40 -9.22
CA PRO A 36 11.98 6.81 -8.49
C PRO A 36 10.68 6.54 -9.25
N GLY A 37 10.63 6.87 -10.53
CA GLY A 37 9.44 6.64 -11.36
C GLY A 37 9.07 5.17 -11.49
N ALA A 38 10.08 4.31 -11.75
CA ALA A 38 9.88 2.86 -11.81
C ALA A 38 9.47 2.29 -10.43
N ALA A 39 10.09 2.78 -9.34
CA ALA A 39 9.76 2.37 -7.99
C ALA A 39 8.31 2.70 -7.63
N ASN A 40 7.84 3.92 -7.92
CA ASN A 40 6.47 4.35 -7.65
C ASN A 40 5.45 3.50 -8.39
N SER A 41 5.71 3.17 -9.65
CA SER A 41 4.86 2.28 -10.44
C SER A 41 4.74 0.89 -9.80
N CYS A 42 5.86 0.33 -9.34
CA CYS A 42 5.89 -0.96 -8.65
C CYS A 42 5.20 -0.90 -7.28
N LEU A 43 5.45 0.15 -6.49
CA LEU A 43 4.81 0.35 -5.17
C LEU A 43 3.30 0.42 -5.29
N ASN A 44 2.78 1.18 -6.25
CA ASN A 44 1.35 1.28 -6.53
C ASN A 44 0.77 -0.09 -6.94
N LEU A 45 1.46 -0.82 -7.82
CA LEU A 45 1.02 -2.16 -8.21
C LEU A 45 0.95 -3.11 -7.00
N ILE A 46 1.94 -3.10 -6.14
CA ILE A 46 1.99 -3.93 -4.94
C ILE A 46 0.86 -3.53 -3.96
N ALA A 47 0.74 -2.24 -3.66
CA ALA A 47 -0.25 -1.72 -2.72
C ALA A 47 -1.70 -1.99 -3.16
N THR A 48 -1.96 -2.02 -4.47
CA THR A 48 -3.31 -2.23 -5.00
C THR A 48 -3.64 -3.70 -5.30
N SER A 49 -2.65 -4.56 -5.53
CA SER A 49 -2.91 -5.93 -6.01
C SER A 49 -2.37 -7.05 -5.11
N VAL A 50 -1.46 -6.77 -4.19
CA VAL A 50 -0.83 -7.79 -3.32
C VAL A 50 -1.17 -7.55 -1.87
N ARG A 51 -0.81 -6.37 -1.37
CA ARG A 51 -0.95 -6.04 0.05
C ARG A 51 -1.21 -4.56 0.24
N HIS A 52 -2.41 -4.25 0.69
CA HIS A 52 -2.83 -2.88 0.94
C HIS A 52 -2.07 -2.24 2.10
N ILE A 53 -1.87 -0.94 2.00
CA ILE A 53 -1.39 -0.11 3.09
C ILE A 53 -2.62 0.36 3.85
N ASN A 54 -2.79 -0.12 5.09
CA ASN A 54 -3.96 0.21 5.89
C ASN A 54 -3.71 1.50 6.66
N MET A 55 -4.62 2.46 6.48
CA MET A 55 -4.64 3.73 7.18
C MET A 55 -6.00 3.93 7.87
N SER A 56 -6.09 4.94 8.71
CA SER A 56 -7.35 5.30 9.37
C SER A 56 -7.56 6.81 9.37
N TYR A 57 -8.81 7.22 9.19
CA TYR A 57 -9.24 8.60 9.28
C TYR A 57 -10.31 8.76 10.35
N GLN A 58 -10.22 9.82 11.17
CA GLN A 58 -11.21 10.11 12.20
C GLN A 58 -12.11 11.25 11.75
N LEU A 59 -13.43 11.00 11.75
CA LEU A 59 -14.47 11.99 11.53
C LEU A 59 -15.20 12.25 12.86
N GLU A 60 -15.36 13.50 13.23
CA GLU A 60 -16.20 13.89 14.36
C GLU A 60 -17.51 14.52 13.86
N GLN A 61 -18.64 14.07 14.45
CA GLN A 61 -19.95 14.67 14.25
C GLN A 61 -20.49 15.19 15.58
N ASP A 62 -21.00 16.41 15.56
CA ASP A 62 -21.63 17.05 16.73
C ASP A 62 -23.12 16.72 16.90
N GLY A 63 -23.73 16.00 15.93
CA GLY A 63 -25.12 15.62 15.93
C GLY A 63 -26.09 16.75 15.61
N THR A 64 -25.62 17.91 15.17
CA THR A 64 -26.47 19.10 14.92
C THR A 64 -27.01 19.19 13.49
N LYS A 65 -26.42 18.43 12.55
CA LYS A 65 -26.80 18.46 11.14
C LYS A 65 -27.96 17.54 10.88
N ILE A 66 -28.93 18.00 10.09
CA ILE A 66 -30.11 17.21 9.70
C ILE A 66 -29.84 16.53 8.36
N GLY A 67 -30.20 15.24 8.25
CA GLY A 67 -30.10 14.46 7.04
C GLY A 67 -28.70 13.86 6.79
N ILE A 68 -28.56 13.22 5.63
CA ILE A 68 -27.34 12.49 5.27
C ILE A 68 -26.20 13.45 4.95
N GLN A 69 -25.09 13.30 5.63
CA GLN A 69 -23.82 13.98 5.36
C GLN A 69 -22.97 13.13 4.44
N ARG A 70 -22.27 13.79 3.51
CA ARG A 70 -21.40 13.16 2.52
C ARG A 70 -19.95 13.51 2.85
N TYR A 71 -19.12 12.50 2.98
CA TYR A 71 -17.68 12.62 3.23
C TYR A 71 -16.93 11.96 2.07
N ASP A 72 -16.38 12.77 1.16
CA ASP A 72 -15.58 12.26 0.04
C ASP A 72 -14.14 12.04 0.49
N PHE A 73 -13.71 10.79 0.52
CA PHE A 73 -12.38 10.40 0.96
C PHE A 73 -11.29 10.77 -0.03
N ASN A 74 -11.62 10.97 -1.31
CA ASN A 74 -10.63 11.53 -2.25
C ASN A 74 -10.24 12.98 -1.91
N GLU A 75 -11.10 13.70 -1.18
CA GLU A 75 -10.79 15.07 -0.72
C GLU A 75 -10.20 15.08 0.70
N LEU A 76 -10.61 14.12 1.55
CA LEU A 76 -10.22 14.08 2.96
C LEU A 76 -8.85 13.43 3.20
N ALA A 77 -8.50 12.43 2.40
CA ALA A 77 -7.26 11.69 2.52
C ALA A 77 -6.58 11.62 1.13
N SER A 78 -5.50 12.37 0.95
CA SER A 78 -4.81 12.48 -0.34
C SER A 78 -4.20 11.17 -0.83
N ASP A 79 -4.02 10.21 0.07
CA ASP A 79 -3.49 8.87 -0.17
C ASP A 79 -4.60 7.80 -0.29
N PHE A 80 -5.87 8.19 -0.29
CA PHE A 80 -6.99 7.26 -0.34
C PHE A 80 -7.00 6.43 -1.63
N TYR A 81 -7.14 5.10 -1.48
CA TYR A 81 -7.31 4.17 -2.58
C TYR A 81 -8.70 3.51 -2.57
N SER A 82 -9.10 2.93 -1.44
CA SER A 82 -10.40 2.28 -1.28
C SER A 82 -10.74 2.12 0.19
N PHE A 83 -12.03 2.04 0.52
CA PHE A 83 -12.42 1.62 1.86
C PHE A 83 -11.98 0.18 2.12
N ASP A 84 -11.61 -0.10 3.37
CA ASP A 84 -11.55 -1.48 3.85
C ASP A 84 -12.97 -1.87 4.29
N ASP A 85 -13.61 -2.76 3.53
CA ASP A 85 -15.05 -3.07 3.60
C ASP A 85 -15.53 -3.55 4.98
N SER A 86 -14.63 -3.85 5.89
CA SER A 86 -14.99 -4.43 7.18
C SER A 86 -14.78 -3.53 8.38
N GLU A 87 -14.18 -2.33 8.23
CA GLU A 87 -13.58 -1.65 9.37
C GLU A 87 -13.95 -0.16 9.52
N ILE A 88 -15.25 0.12 9.62
CA ILE A 88 -15.73 1.40 10.12
C ILE A 88 -16.22 1.21 11.55
N TYR A 89 -15.65 1.96 12.47
CA TYR A 89 -15.98 1.94 13.89
C TYR A 89 -16.59 3.27 14.33
N PHE A 90 -17.43 3.20 15.34
CA PHE A 90 -18.11 4.35 15.90
C PHE A 90 -17.94 4.35 17.43
N GLU A 91 -17.63 5.52 17.98
CA GLU A 91 -17.62 5.81 19.40
C GLU A 91 -18.69 6.86 19.69
N ASP A 92 -19.64 6.52 20.53
CA ASP A 92 -20.72 7.42 20.93
C ASP A 92 -20.25 8.47 21.97
N GLU A 93 -21.11 9.40 22.32
CA GLU A 93 -20.82 10.44 23.33
C GLU A 93 -20.60 9.88 24.74
N TYR A 94 -20.93 8.63 24.99
CA TYR A 94 -20.73 7.93 26.27
C TYR A 94 -19.44 7.11 26.30
N GLY A 95 -18.69 7.07 25.18
CA GLY A 95 -17.45 6.30 25.06
C GLY A 95 -17.66 4.83 24.68
N ASN A 96 -18.87 4.43 24.25
CA ASN A 96 -19.10 3.09 23.74
C ASN A 96 -18.52 2.99 22.33
N TYR A 97 -17.49 2.15 22.18
CA TYR A 97 -16.80 1.91 20.92
C TYR A 97 -17.20 0.56 20.32
N GLY A 98 -17.54 0.54 19.04
CA GLY A 98 -17.93 -0.69 18.35
C GLY A 98 -17.98 -0.53 16.84
N LYS A 99 -18.18 -1.64 16.13
CA LYS A 99 -18.34 -1.64 14.68
C LYS A 99 -19.62 -0.87 14.30
N ALA A 100 -19.47 0.09 13.39
CA ALA A 100 -20.57 0.87 12.90
C ALA A 100 -21.47 0.07 11.96
N SER A 101 -22.79 0.36 12.00
CA SER A 101 -23.78 -0.25 11.10
C SER A 101 -24.65 0.80 10.37
N ASN A 102 -24.60 2.06 10.81
CA ASN A 102 -25.49 3.13 10.32
C ASN A 102 -24.75 4.04 9.33
N TYR A 103 -24.22 3.46 8.26
CA TYR A 103 -23.56 4.18 7.16
C TYR A 103 -23.85 3.52 5.83
N ASN A 104 -23.63 4.26 4.75
CA ASN A 104 -23.58 3.73 3.39
C ASN A 104 -22.32 4.23 2.67
N ILE A 105 -21.87 3.47 1.67
CA ILE A 105 -20.77 3.86 0.79
C ILE A 105 -21.32 4.08 -0.61
N GLU A 106 -21.03 5.24 -1.18
CA GLU A 106 -21.38 5.61 -2.55
C GLU A 106 -20.11 5.77 -3.39
N ASN A 107 -20.13 5.27 -4.62
CA ASN A 107 -19.03 5.36 -5.59
C ASN A 107 -17.66 4.87 -5.05
N ASN A 108 -17.64 3.98 -4.08
CA ASN A 108 -16.44 3.43 -3.41
C ASN A 108 -15.51 4.47 -2.75
N SER A 109 -15.89 5.74 -2.69
CA SER A 109 -15.07 6.81 -2.09
C SER A 109 -15.85 7.74 -1.15
N ILE A 110 -17.17 7.70 -1.19
CA ILE A 110 -18.00 8.62 -0.42
C ILE A 110 -18.70 7.86 0.71
N LEU A 111 -18.41 8.28 1.93
CA LEU A 111 -19.08 7.77 3.12
C LEU A 111 -20.31 8.63 3.44
N LEU A 112 -21.45 8.00 3.57
CA LEU A 112 -22.74 8.60 3.90
C LEU A 112 -23.12 8.27 5.32
N ILE A 113 -23.31 9.28 6.16
CA ILE A 113 -23.67 9.13 7.58
C ILE A 113 -24.81 10.10 7.91
N ASP A 114 -25.76 9.69 8.76
CA ASP A 114 -26.77 10.60 9.28
C ASP A 114 -26.12 11.65 10.19
N GLY A 115 -26.29 12.93 9.84
CA GLY A 115 -25.68 14.05 10.56
C GLY A 115 -26.26 14.29 11.96
N SER A 116 -27.36 13.65 12.32
CA SER A 116 -27.92 13.68 13.68
C SER A 116 -27.19 12.77 14.68
N ILE A 117 -26.33 11.87 14.18
CA ILE A 117 -25.56 10.96 15.02
C ILE A 117 -24.34 11.70 15.57
N LYS A 118 -24.28 11.91 16.89
CA LYS A 118 -23.15 12.52 17.57
C LYS A 118 -22.12 11.49 17.98
N GLY A 119 -20.85 11.69 17.63
CA GLY A 119 -19.75 10.81 18.02
C GLY A 119 -18.56 10.88 17.08
N LYS A 120 -17.66 9.91 17.25
CA LYS A 120 -16.43 9.78 16.47
C LYS A 120 -16.48 8.54 15.60
N TRP A 121 -16.20 8.72 14.33
CA TRP A 121 -16.13 7.64 13.35
C TRP A 121 -14.66 7.39 13.02
N THR A 122 -14.20 6.17 13.22
CA THR A 122 -12.88 5.72 12.77
C THR A 122 -13.07 4.89 11.51
N VAL A 123 -12.64 5.45 10.40
CA VAL A 123 -12.79 4.85 9.06
C VAL A 123 -11.43 4.31 8.65
N HIS A 124 -11.32 2.98 8.54
CA HIS A 124 -10.13 2.34 7.99
C HIS A 124 -10.23 2.29 6.47
N TYR A 125 -9.12 2.55 5.82
CA TYR A 125 -9.04 2.56 4.37
C TYR A 125 -7.68 2.04 3.88
N ASN A 126 -7.67 1.61 2.64
CA ASN A 126 -6.46 1.26 1.91
C ASN A 126 -5.89 2.51 1.27
N ALA A 127 -4.60 2.71 1.41
CA ALA A 127 -3.91 3.89 0.93
C ALA A 127 -2.93 3.58 -0.21
N TYR A 128 -2.69 4.58 -1.06
CA TYR A 128 -1.52 4.58 -1.92
C TYR A 128 -0.25 4.83 -1.10
N PRO A 129 0.90 4.28 -1.52
CA PRO A 129 2.18 4.59 -0.88
C PRO A 129 2.59 6.03 -1.14
N ASP A 130 3.38 6.59 -0.22
CA ASP A 130 4.06 7.87 -0.43
C ASP A 130 4.93 7.82 -1.68
N GLU A 131 4.94 8.92 -2.43
CA GLU A 131 5.73 9.04 -3.65
C GLU A 131 7.23 9.16 -3.33
N ILE A 132 8.03 8.33 -3.98
CA ILE A 132 9.49 8.43 -3.98
C ILE A 132 9.89 9.45 -5.04
N THR A 133 10.71 10.40 -4.65
CA THR A 133 11.27 11.44 -5.53
C THR A 133 12.80 11.36 -5.54
N GLU A 134 13.43 12.12 -6.41
CA GLU A 134 14.89 12.29 -6.42
C GLU A 134 15.45 12.79 -5.07
N ASN A 135 14.63 13.55 -4.33
CA ASN A 135 14.99 14.10 -3.02
C ASN A 135 14.71 13.14 -1.86
N THR A 136 14.13 11.97 -2.12
CA THR A 136 13.85 10.99 -1.07
C THR A 136 15.16 10.48 -0.48
N LYS A 137 15.28 10.61 0.85
CA LYS A 137 16.50 10.24 1.57
C LYS A 137 16.78 8.74 1.48
N ASP A 138 18.04 8.38 1.46
CA ASP A 138 18.50 6.99 1.40
C ASP A 138 18.05 6.13 2.57
N ASN A 139 17.82 6.72 3.74
CA ASN A 139 17.33 6.01 4.92
C ASN A 139 15.81 5.90 4.98
N TYR A 140 15.06 6.40 3.97
CA TYR A 140 13.61 6.23 3.89
C TYR A 140 13.24 4.74 3.92
N GLU A 141 12.37 4.38 4.83
CA GLU A 141 11.86 3.02 4.95
C GLU A 141 10.59 2.87 4.13
N LEU A 142 10.63 1.96 3.16
CA LEU A 142 9.48 1.68 2.31
C LEU A 142 8.33 1.12 3.15
N PRO A 143 7.07 1.54 2.90
CA PRO A 143 5.89 1.06 3.61
C PRO A 143 5.49 -0.37 3.16
N LEU A 144 6.48 -1.22 2.94
CA LEU A 144 6.30 -2.59 2.47
C LEU A 144 6.93 -3.59 3.43
N GLN A 145 6.30 -4.73 3.54
CA GLN A 145 6.89 -5.86 4.27
C GLN A 145 8.11 -6.42 3.52
N PRO A 146 9.10 -6.96 4.25
CA PRO A 146 10.36 -7.43 3.66
C PRO A 146 10.17 -8.43 2.51
N GLU A 147 9.21 -9.35 2.64
CA GLU A 147 8.92 -10.38 1.63
C GLU A 147 8.37 -9.82 0.32
N VAL A 148 7.76 -8.65 0.36
CA VAL A 148 7.21 -7.99 -0.83
C VAL A 148 8.19 -6.96 -1.38
N ALA A 149 8.98 -6.34 -0.51
CA ALA A 149 9.96 -5.32 -0.89
C ALA A 149 11.08 -5.85 -1.81
N VAL A 150 11.33 -7.18 -1.82
CA VAL A 150 12.30 -7.81 -2.72
C VAL A 150 11.86 -7.78 -4.20
N LEU A 151 10.60 -7.47 -4.48
CA LEU A 151 10.07 -7.34 -5.84
C LEU A 151 10.61 -6.09 -6.55
N LEU A 152 10.83 -4.98 -5.79
CA LEU A 152 11.18 -3.68 -6.37
C LEU A 152 12.43 -3.73 -7.25
N PRO A 153 13.58 -4.28 -6.82
CA PRO A 153 14.76 -4.29 -7.65
C PRO A 153 14.57 -4.97 -9.01
N PHE A 154 13.81 -6.06 -9.07
CA PHE A 154 13.52 -6.76 -10.31
C PHE A 154 12.65 -5.94 -11.26
N TYR A 155 11.59 -5.32 -10.72
CA TYR A 155 10.73 -4.45 -11.51
C TYR A 155 11.51 -3.24 -12.03
N ILE A 156 12.25 -2.56 -11.17
CA ILE A 156 13.04 -1.38 -11.54
C ILE A 156 14.06 -1.75 -12.62
N ALA A 157 14.83 -2.83 -12.44
CA ALA A 157 15.80 -3.28 -13.42
C ALA A 157 15.15 -3.61 -14.78
N SER A 158 13.96 -4.24 -14.77
CA SER A 158 13.23 -4.52 -16.01
C SER A 158 12.83 -3.25 -16.74
N MET A 159 12.32 -2.26 -16.01
CA MET A 159 11.88 -0.99 -16.60
C MET A 159 13.05 -0.16 -17.14
N LEU A 160 14.17 -0.15 -16.40
CA LEU A 160 15.35 0.63 -16.80
C LEU A 160 16.10 0.03 -18.00
N TYR A 161 16.02 -1.30 -18.20
CA TYR A 161 16.61 -1.95 -19.39
C TYR A 161 15.70 -1.97 -20.62
N LEU A 162 14.45 -1.47 -20.50
CA LEU A 162 13.47 -1.61 -21.58
C LEU A 162 13.95 -1.01 -22.91
N ASP A 163 14.65 0.12 -22.85
CA ASP A 163 15.16 0.83 -24.04
C ASP A 163 16.58 0.39 -24.44
N ASP A 164 17.37 -0.14 -23.50
CA ASP A 164 18.78 -0.46 -23.74
C ASP A 164 19.01 -1.93 -24.09
N ASP A 165 18.38 -2.86 -23.37
CA ASP A 165 18.50 -4.30 -23.56
C ASP A 165 17.16 -5.01 -23.25
N ILE A 166 16.36 -5.18 -24.29
CA ILE A 166 15.06 -5.87 -24.19
C ILE A 166 15.20 -7.29 -23.66
N SER A 167 16.32 -7.98 -23.94
CA SER A 167 16.53 -9.36 -23.45
C SER A 167 16.78 -9.38 -21.95
N ALA A 168 17.61 -8.48 -21.44
CA ALA A 168 17.82 -8.31 -20.01
C ALA A 168 16.53 -7.85 -19.31
N SER A 169 15.83 -6.87 -19.88
CA SER A 169 14.51 -6.43 -19.39
C SER A 169 13.56 -7.60 -19.23
N ALA A 170 13.41 -8.47 -20.24
CA ALA A 170 12.54 -9.63 -20.19
C ALA A 170 12.93 -10.64 -19.11
N VAL A 171 14.20 -10.86 -18.86
CA VAL A 171 14.70 -11.75 -17.78
C VAL A 171 14.25 -11.21 -16.41
N TYR A 172 14.47 -9.93 -16.14
CA TYR A 172 14.06 -9.31 -14.87
C TYR A 172 12.54 -9.25 -14.72
N TRP A 173 11.81 -8.92 -15.78
CA TRP A 173 10.35 -8.96 -15.80
C TRP A 173 9.79 -10.34 -15.48
N ASN A 174 10.29 -11.39 -16.09
CA ASN A 174 9.84 -12.76 -15.82
C ASN A 174 10.10 -13.16 -14.36
N ARG A 175 11.24 -12.74 -13.80
CA ARG A 175 11.54 -12.99 -12.39
C ARG A 175 10.60 -12.21 -11.48
N PHE A 176 10.37 -10.93 -11.77
CA PHE A 176 9.40 -10.11 -11.06
C PHE A 176 8.01 -10.75 -11.08
N ALA A 177 7.51 -11.13 -12.26
CA ALA A 177 6.18 -11.71 -12.43
C ALA A 177 6.01 -13.00 -11.61
N ALA A 178 7.02 -13.88 -11.62
CA ALA A 178 6.98 -15.11 -10.83
C ALA A 178 6.90 -14.84 -9.33
N LEU A 179 7.73 -13.92 -8.82
CA LEU A 179 7.72 -13.53 -7.40
C LEU A 179 6.43 -12.79 -7.01
N LEU A 180 5.86 -11.99 -7.93
CA LEU A 180 4.59 -11.30 -7.69
C LEU A 180 3.44 -12.29 -7.48
N GLU A 181 3.36 -13.32 -8.30
CA GLU A 181 2.33 -14.36 -8.14
C GLU A 181 2.52 -15.15 -6.83
N GLU A 182 3.76 -15.48 -6.46
CA GLU A 182 4.04 -16.11 -5.16
C GLU A 182 3.62 -15.21 -3.98
N ALA A 183 3.89 -13.91 -4.06
CA ALA A 183 3.48 -12.93 -3.05
C ALA A 183 1.95 -12.82 -2.94
N LYS A 184 1.22 -12.79 -4.07
CA LYS A 184 -0.25 -12.81 -4.10
C LYS A 184 -0.83 -14.06 -3.45
N GLU A 185 -0.30 -15.22 -3.73
CA GLU A 185 -0.75 -16.47 -3.13
C GLU A 185 -0.49 -16.51 -1.62
N THR A 186 0.65 -15.99 -1.19
CA THR A 186 0.97 -15.87 0.25
C THR A 186 0.02 -14.89 0.95
N ALA A 187 -0.27 -13.75 0.34
CA ALA A 187 -1.21 -12.76 0.89
C ALA A 187 -2.64 -13.34 1.03
N LYS A 188 -3.11 -14.10 0.03
CA LYS A 188 -4.40 -14.81 0.11
C LYS A 188 -4.46 -15.81 1.27
N LYS A 189 -3.38 -16.57 1.50
CA LYS A 189 -3.31 -17.53 2.61
C LYS A 189 -3.36 -16.83 3.96
N LEU A 190 -2.66 -15.71 4.13
CA LEU A 190 -2.67 -14.93 5.36
C LEU A 190 -4.05 -14.32 5.65
N LYS A 191 -4.76 -13.82 4.65
CA LYS A 191 -6.15 -13.35 4.81
C LYS A 191 -7.10 -14.46 5.29
N ARG A 192 -6.92 -15.69 4.80
CA ARG A 192 -7.75 -16.84 5.20
C ARG A 192 -7.51 -17.27 6.65
N THR A 193 -6.29 -17.19 7.14
CA THR A 193 -5.96 -17.58 8.52
C THR A 193 -6.31 -16.49 9.56
N GLY A 194 -6.41 -15.22 9.16
CA GLY A 194 -6.80 -14.13 10.05
C GLY A 194 -8.32 -13.96 10.24
N HIS A 195 -9.14 -14.69 9.50
CA HIS A 195 -10.61 -14.59 9.51
C HIS A 195 -11.32 -15.86 9.99
N ASP A 196 -10.59 -16.81 10.58
CA ASP A 196 -11.24 -17.87 11.32
C ASP A 196 -11.86 -17.25 12.59
N GLU A 197 -13.12 -16.82 12.45
CA GLU A 197 -14.00 -16.73 13.61
C GLU A 197 -13.80 -18.01 14.40
N PHE A 198 -13.51 -17.88 15.68
CA PHE A 198 -13.45 -19.01 16.61
C PHE A 198 -14.86 -19.58 16.68
N ILE A 199 -15.26 -20.35 15.67
CA ILE A 199 -16.46 -21.16 15.73
C ILE A 199 -16.14 -22.26 16.72
N ASN A 200 -16.62 -22.10 17.94
CA ASN A 200 -16.60 -23.16 18.93
C ASN A 200 -17.49 -24.31 18.42
N THR A 201 -16.88 -25.21 17.61
CA THR A 201 -17.57 -26.39 17.09
C THR A 201 -17.75 -27.49 18.13
N LYS A 202 -17.19 -27.33 19.33
CA LYS A 202 -17.42 -28.19 20.47
C LYS A 202 -18.26 -27.41 21.46
N GLY A 203 -19.58 -27.56 21.35
CA GLY A 203 -20.51 -27.06 22.36
C GLY A 203 -20.12 -27.59 23.74
N TRP A 204 -19.50 -26.72 24.54
CA TRP A 204 -19.38 -26.94 25.97
C TRP A 204 -20.65 -26.37 26.60
N TYR A 205 -21.46 -27.25 27.12
CA TYR A 205 -22.57 -26.92 28.02
C TYR A 205 -21.99 -26.75 29.44
#